data_925ad384756c8be83728b0197738f7b2
#
_entry.id   925ad384756c8be83728b0197738f7b2
#
_cell.length_a   1.000
_cell.length_b   1.000
_cell.length_c   1.000
_cell.angle_alpha   90.00
_cell.angle_beta   90.00
_cell.angle_gamma   90.00
#
_symmetry.space_group_name_H-M   'P 1'
#
loop_
_entity.id
_entity.type
_entity.pdbx_description
1 polymer ?
#
loop_
_entity_poly.entity_id
_entity_poly.type
_entity_poly.pdbx_seq_one_letter_code
_entity_poly.pdbx_strand_id
1 'polypeptide(L)'
;MSQDTEQQEVLVRAIDRGLGDRIHVRVSQFKGRVYLDVRNFYEDDAGEWKPTRKGVSVPVEFYAELMDALVAAKSQIDRITAATPPAA
;
A
#
# COMPACT_ATOMS: atom_id res chain seq x y z
N MET A 1 -1.83 -21.71 -20.72
CA MET A 1 -1.69 -21.36 -20.54
C MET A 1 -1.36 -20.71 -20.12
N SER A 2 -1.25 -20.37 -19.84
CA SER A 2 -0.95 -19.85 -19.43
C SER A 2 -0.60 -19.07 -19.08
N GLN A 3 -0.51 -18.60 -18.76
CA GLN A 3 -0.30 -17.86 -18.51
C GLN A 3 0.04 -16.96 -18.10
N ASP A 4 0.18 -16.70 -18.02
CA ASP A 4 0.40 -15.65 -17.74
C ASP A 4 0.51 -15.36 -16.50
N THR A 5 0.97 -16.04 -15.90
CA THR A 5 1.38 -15.93 -14.56
C THR A 5 2.48 -14.96 -14.35
N GLU A 6 2.93 -14.35 -15.38
CA GLU A 6 3.99 -13.35 -15.23
C GLU A 6 3.50 -12.09 -14.57
N GLN A 7 2.21 -11.84 -14.64
CA GLN A 7 1.66 -10.63 -14.05
C GLN A 7 0.38 -10.96 -13.33
N GLN A 8 0.46 -10.98 -12.03
CA GLN A 8 -0.69 -11.17 -11.18
C GLN A 8 -0.74 -10.05 -10.18
N GLU A 9 -1.92 -9.59 -9.89
CA GLU A 9 -2.11 -8.59 -8.85
C GLU A 9 -3.27 -9.00 -7.99
N VAL A 10 -3.05 -9.00 -6.70
CA VAL A 10 -4.09 -9.29 -5.73
C VAL A 10 -4.24 -8.07 -4.83
N LEU A 11 -5.41 -7.50 -4.82
CA LEU A 11 -5.70 -6.42 -3.89
C LEU A 11 -6.02 -7.05 -2.54
N VAL A 12 -5.15 -6.78 -1.56
CA VAL A 12 -5.34 -7.30 -0.22
C VAL A 12 -6.32 -6.42 0.55
N ARG A 13 -6.15 -5.11 0.43
CA ARG A 13 -7.03 -4.18 1.13
C ARG A 13 -6.96 -2.81 0.49
N ALA A 14 -8.10 -2.14 0.46
CA ALA A 14 -8.18 -0.73 0.08
C ALA A 14 -8.59 0.05 1.32
N ILE A 15 -7.78 1.03 1.68
CA ILE A 15 -8.01 1.86 2.84
C ILE A 15 -8.50 3.21 2.35
N ASP A 16 -9.72 3.56 2.71
CA ASP A 16 -10.34 4.79 2.24
C ASP A 16 -9.70 5.98 2.94
N ARG A 17 -9.23 6.95 2.19
CA ARG A 17 -8.69 8.20 2.74
C ARG A 17 -9.67 9.35 2.63
N GLY A 18 -10.81 9.13 1.96
CA GLY A 18 -11.78 10.18 1.70
C GLY A 18 -11.42 10.98 0.47
N LEU A 19 -12.40 11.72 -0.04
CA LEU A 19 -12.21 12.67 -1.15
C LEU A 19 -11.68 12.00 -2.42
N GLY A 20 -12.10 10.75 -2.65
CA GLY A 20 -11.70 10.06 -3.87
C GLY A 20 -10.30 9.50 -3.85
N ASP A 21 -9.72 9.30 -2.67
CA ASP A 21 -8.39 8.73 -2.53
C ASP A 21 -8.43 7.49 -1.67
N ARG A 22 -7.59 6.52 -2.00
CA ARG A 22 -7.44 5.27 -1.23
C ARG A 22 -5.97 4.87 -1.19
N ILE A 23 -5.61 4.16 -0.13
CA ILE A 23 -4.34 3.43 -0.12
C ILE A 23 -4.67 1.99 -0.46
N HIS A 24 -4.08 1.48 -1.53
CA HIS A 24 -4.23 0.07 -1.90
C HIS A 24 -3.00 -0.70 -1.45
N VAL A 25 -3.24 -1.79 -0.75
CA VAL A 25 -2.19 -2.74 -0.39
C VAL A 25 -2.38 -3.95 -1.30
N ARG A 26 -1.41 -4.19 -2.14
CA ARG A 26 -1.51 -5.22 -3.16
C ARG A 26 -0.28 -6.12 -3.14
N VAL A 27 -0.46 -7.35 -3.58
CA VAL A 27 0.65 -8.24 -3.88
C VAL A 27 0.68 -8.40 -5.38
N SER A 28 1.82 -8.14 -6.00
CA SER A 28 1.94 -8.25 -7.44
C SER A 28 3.09 -9.19 -7.80
N GLN A 29 2.94 -9.86 -8.91
CA GLN A 29 3.97 -10.71 -9.46
C GLN A 29 4.30 -10.21 -10.85
N PHE A 30 5.59 -10.02 -11.11
CA PHE A 30 6.02 -9.53 -12.40
C PHE A 30 7.34 -10.21 -12.75
N LYS A 31 7.37 -10.93 -13.86
CA LYS A 31 8.57 -11.62 -14.35
C LYS A 31 9.21 -12.50 -13.28
N GLY A 32 8.38 -13.27 -12.61
CA GLY A 32 8.84 -14.23 -11.61
C GLY A 32 9.19 -13.63 -10.27
N ARG A 33 9.01 -12.32 -10.09
CA ARG A 33 9.32 -11.66 -8.84
C ARG A 33 8.03 -11.21 -8.18
N VAL A 34 8.00 -11.30 -6.86
CA VAL A 34 6.83 -10.94 -6.07
C VAL A 34 7.13 -9.67 -5.29
N TYR A 35 6.17 -8.75 -5.28
CA TYR A 35 6.31 -7.46 -4.61
C TYR A 35 5.10 -7.19 -3.77
N LEU A 36 5.33 -6.52 -2.65
CA LEU A 36 4.27 -5.89 -1.89
C LEU A 36 4.21 -4.43 -2.36
N ASP A 37 3.03 -4.00 -2.80
CA ASP A 37 2.87 -2.63 -3.28
C ASP A 37 1.89 -1.90 -2.37
N VAL A 38 2.30 -0.76 -1.84
CA VAL A 38 1.46 0.11 -1.02
C VAL A 38 1.43 1.45 -1.73
N ARG A 39 0.26 1.84 -2.22
CA ARG A 39 0.20 2.95 -3.15
C ARG A 39 -1.11 3.69 -3.04
N ASN A 40 -1.03 5.01 -3.24
CA ASN A 40 -2.23 5.83 -3.30
C ASN A 40 -2.90 5.65 -4.66
N PHE A 41 -4.19 5.39 -4.62
CA PHE A 41 -5.03 5.34 -5.81
C PHE A 41 -6.02 6.48 -5.74
N TYR A 42 -6.45 6.95 -6.89
CA TYR A 42 -7.50 7.98 -6.96
C TYR A 42 -8.64 7.47 -7.83
N GLU A 43 -9.82 7.99 -7.58
CA GLU A 43 -10.99 7.66 -8.39
C GLU A 43 -11.09 8.68 -9.52
N ASP A 44 -11.13 8.19 -10.77
CA ASP A 44 -11.23 9.08 -11.91
C ASP A 44 -12.68 9.43 -12.19
N ASP A 45 -12.88 10.21 -13.26
CA ASP A 45 -14.22 10.71 -13.58
C ASP A 45 -15.19 9.61 -13.95
N ALA A 46 -14.68 8.46 -14.40
CA ALA A 46 -15.51 7.31 -14.74
C ALA A 46 -15.80 6.42 -13.54
N GLY A 47 -15.32 6.78 -12.36
CA GLY A 47 -15.52 5.97 -11.17
C GLY A 47 -14.53 4.83 -11.04
N GLU A 48 -13.46 4.84 -11.80
CA GLU A 48 -12.45 3.80 -11.76
C GLU A 48 -11.27 4.24 -10.91
N TRP A 49 -10.70 3.29 -10.18
CA TRP A 49 -9.56 3.56 -9.32
C TRP A 49 -8.27 3.37 -10.08
N LYS A 50 -7.44 4.39 -10.08
CA LYS A 50 -6.19 4.41 -10.83
C LYS A 50 -5.02 4.64 -9.90
N PRO A 51 -3.87 4.00 -10.18
CA PRO A 51 -2.68 4.20 -9.35
C PRO A 51 -2.06 5.56 -9.57
N THR A 52 -1.34 6.01 -8.55
CA THR A 52 -0.51 7.21 -8.65
C THR A 52 0.94 6.83 -8.44
N ARG A 53 1.82 7.81 -8.54
CA ARG A 53 3.23 7.58 -8.24
C ARG A 53 3.51 7.56 -6.73
N LYS A 54 2.52 7.90 -5.92
CA LYS A 54 2.71 7.96 -4.47
C LYS A 54 2.56 6.58 -3.89
N GLY A 55 3.68 5.93 -3.67
CA GLY A 55 3.66 4.59 -3.16
C GLY A 55 5.03 3.95 -3.25
N VAL A 56 5.10 2.73 -2.77
CA VAL A 56 6.34 2.00 -2.75
C VAL A 56 6.04 0.55 -3.12
N SER A 57 6.94 -0.02 -3.91
CA SER A 57 6.88 -1.43 -4.28
C SER A 57 8.07 -2.12 -3.64
N VAL A 58 7.81 -3.05 -2.76
CA VAL A 58 8.83 -3.67 -1.91
C VAL A 58 9.00 -5.12 -2.34
N PRO A 59 10.22 -5.53 -2.72
CA PRO A 59 10.44 -6.95 -3.00
C PRO A 59 10.08 -7.80 -1.80
N VAL A 60 9.51 -8.97 -2.06
CA VAL A 60 8.92 -9.79 -1.02
C VAL A 60 9.95 -10.21 0.04
N GLU A 61 11.23 -10.29 -0.34
CA GLU A 61 12.25 -10.69 0.62
C GLU A 61 12.45 -9.68 1.74
N PHE A 62 11.94 -8.45 1.58
CA PHE A 62 12.01 -7.43 2.63
C PHE A 62 10.72 -7.30 3.41
N TYR A 63 9.73 -8.15 3.13
CA TYR A 63 8.42 -8.01 3.76
C TYR A 63 8.51 -8.14 5.27
N ALA A 64 9.24 -9.13 5.77
CA ALA A 64 9.29 -9.36 7.22
C ALA A 64 9.96 -8.18 7.92
N GLU A 65 11.02 -7.65 7.34
CA GLU A 65 11.70 -6.50 7.94
C GLU A 65 10.82 -5.26 7.92
N LEU A 66 10.10 -5.06 6.83
CA LEU A 66 9.18 -3.93 6.74
C LEU A 66 8.07 -4.07 7.78
N MET A 67 7.52 -5.26 7.95
CA MET A 67 6.49 -5.48 8.93
C MET A 67 6.99 -5.18 10.33
N ASP A 68 8.21 -5.62 10.65
CA ASP A 68 8.79 -5.33 11.95
C ASP A 68 8.91 -3.82 12.16
N ALA A 69 9.34 -3.11 11.13
CA ALA A 69 9.48 -1.67 11.24
C ALA A 69 8.13 -0.98 11.45
N LEU A 70 7.09 -1.46 10.73
CA LEU A 70 5.76 -0.87 10.87
C LEU A 70 5.21 -1.11 12.27
N VAL A 71 5.41 -2.31 12.81
CA VAL A 71 4.97 -2.60 14.17
C VAL A 71 5.73 -1.72 15.17
N ALA A 72 7.03 -1.58 14.99
CA ALA A 72 7.83 -0.74 15.87
C ALA A 72 7.45 0.72 15.78
N ALA A 73 6.95 1.15 14.62
CA ALA A 73 6.56 2.54 14.44
C ALA A 73 5.37 2.94 15.32
N LYS A 74 4.57 1.96 15.75
CA LYS A 74 3.37 2.28 16.51
C LYS A 74 3.69 3.04 17.79
N SER A 75 4.73 2.63 18.52
CA SER A 75 5.07 3.33 19.76
C SER A 75 5.49 4.77 19.49
N GLN A 76 6.19 5.00 18.39
CA GLN A 76 6.58 6.37 18.04
C GLN A 76 5.38 7.19 17.60
N ILE A 77 4.47 6.59 16.84
CA ILE A 77 3.24 7.25 16.43
C ILE A 77 2.44 7.66 17.67
N ASP A 78 2.27 6.72 18.60
CA ASP A 78 1.51 7.00 19.82
C ASP A 78 2.14 8.11 20.64
N ARG A 79 3.48 8.09 20.77
CA ARG A 79 4.19 9.10 21.54
C ARG A 79 4.03 10.49 20.91
N ILE A 80 4.21 10.57 19.61
CA ILE A 80 4.16 11.86 18.91
C ILE A 80 2.71 12.35 18.87
N THR A 81 1.77 11.45 18.64
CA THR A 81 0.36 11.83 18.58
C THR A 81 -0.11 12.35 19.93
N ALA A 82 0.34 11.73 21.03
CA ALA A 82 -0.04 12.18 22.37
C ALA A 82 0.52 13.57 22.66
N ALA A 83 1.68 13.90 22.10
CA ALA A 83 2.32 15.20 22.34
C ALA A 83 1.82 16.27 21.38
N THR A 84 1.08 15.89 20.34
CA THR A 84 0.64 16.82 19.31
C THR A 84 -0.87 17.02 19.44
N PRO A 85 -1.35 18.25 19.65
CA PRO A 85 -2.79 18.47 19.75
C PRO A 85 -3.47 18.07 18.44
N PRO A 86 -4.69 17.54 18.51
CA PRO A 86 -5.39 17.20 17.29
C PRO A 86 -5.66 18.44 16.46
N ALA A 87 -5.70 18.25 15.15
CA ALA A 87 -6.05 19.35 14.26
C ALA A 87 -7.51 19.75 14.52
N ALA A 88 -7.75 21.02 14.59
CA ALA A 88 -9.06 21.55 14.89
C ALA A 88 -10.00 21.44 13.71
#